data_1ccb6413d08a1bedf8a88c562b3c49f0
#
_entry.id   1ccb6413d08a1bedf8a88c562b3c49f0
#
_cell.length_a   1.000
_cell.length_b   1.000
_cell.length_c   1.000
_cell.angle_alpha   90.00
_cell.angle_beta   90.00
_cell.angle_gamma   90.00
#
_symmetry.space_group_name_H-M   'P 1'
#
loop_
_entity.id
_entity.type
_entity.pdbx_description
1 polymer ?
#
loop_
_entity_poly.entity_id
_entity_poly.type
_entity_poly.pdbx_seq_one_letter_code
_entity_poly.pdbx_strand_id
1 'polypeptide(L)'
;MDGQSPSTHATLAPEVSTFYFIRHAKAGSRSHWSGDDRKRPLSKKGLKQADELVDLFSDLPITHVLSSPYLRCIETVKPLARARRLEVVQNPILAEGQGLKAYELFQDKKLEHAVLSTHGDIVWELVEDLVKRQVLARFEEQFEKGSTWVVDVEKGSPVRARYIPAP
;
A
#
# COMPACT_ATOMS: atom_id res chain seq x y z
N MET A 1 16.94 48.86 -15.46
CA MET A 1 17.42 47.92 -16.36
C MET A 1 17.83 46.59 -15.84
N ASP A 2 17.38 46.23 -14.75
CA ASP A 2 17.83 45.01 -14.16
C ASP A 2 16.77 44.02 -14.40
N GLY A 3 16.95 43.29 -15.50
CA GLY A 3 16.21 42.06 -15.69
C GLY A 3 16.44 41.08 -14.58
N GLN A 4 16.13 41.47 -13.41
CA GLN A 4 15.88 40.48 -12.41
C GLN A 4 14.60 39.81 -12.83
N SER A 5 14.75 38.74 -13.58
CA SER A 5 13.71 37.73 -13.60
C SER A 5 13.35 37.51 -12.14
N PRO A 6 12.06 37.58 -11.80
CA PRO A 6 11.63 37.26 -10.46
C PRO A 6 12.30 35.95 -10.10
N SER A 7 13.03 35.97 -9.03
CA SER A 7 13.74 34.78 -8.57
C SER A 7 12.72 33.66 -8.61
N THR A 8 12.98 32.71 -9.45
CA THR A 8 12.22 31.50 -9.57
C THR A 8 12.41 30.63 -8.32
N HIS A 9 12.51 31.22 -7.20
CA HIS A 9 12.26 30.56 -5.92
C HIS A 9 10.75 30.52 -5.70
N ALA A 10 10.04 30.18 -6.77
CA ALA A 10 8.72 29.64 -6.60
C ALA A 10 8.90 28.49 -5.61
N THR A 11 8.37 28.64 -4.43
CA THR A 11 8.18 27.55 -3.49
C THR A 11 7.52 26.43 -4.26
N LEU A 12 8.33 25.47 -4.73
CA LEU A 12 7.80 24.25 -5.27
C LEU A 12 6.91 23.66 -4.20
N ALA A 13 5.66 23.37 -4.54
CA ALA A 13 4.79 22.63 -3.66
C ALA A 13 5.55 21.40 -3.17
N PRO A 14 5.46 21.01 -1.87
CA PRO A 14 6.11 19.80 -1.38
C PRO A 14 5.75 18.64 -2.28
N GLU A 15 6.74 17.85 -2.66
CA GLU A 15 6.49 16.62 -3.42
C GLU A 15 5.64 15.70 -2.57
N VAL A 16 4.49 15.30 -3.09
CA VAL A 16 3.61 14.35 -2.45
C VAL A 16 3.78 12.99 -3.13
N SER A 17 4.13 12.00 -2.34
CA SER A 17 4.10 10.60 -2.76
C SER A 17 2.85 9.94 -2.19
N THR A 18 2.32 8.96 -2.90
CA THR A 18 1.13 8.23 -2.46
C THR A 18 1.45 6.76 -2.32
N PHE A 19 1.09 6.18 -1.18
CA PHE A 19 1.28 4.76 -0.90
C PHE A 19 -0.07 4.10 -0.69
N TYR A 20 -0.29 2.99 -1.38
CA TYR A 20 -1.52 2.22 -1.32
C TYR A 20 -1.25 0.96 -0.52
N PHE A 21 -1.57 0.99 0.78
CA PHE A 21 -1.41 -0.18 1.66
C PHE A 21 -2.60 -1.10 1.46
N ILE A 22 -2.38 -2.20 0.79
CA ILE A 22 -3.42 -3.20 0.55
C ILE A 22 -3.20 -4.36 1.51
N ARG A 23 -4.21 -4.64 2.34
CA ARG A 23 -4.21 -5.89 3.09
C ARG A 23 -4.49 -7.02 2.09
N HIS A 24 -3.69 -8.08 2.12
CA HIS A 24 -3.90 -9.20 1.21
C HIS A 24 -5.36 -9.65 1.20
N ALA A 25 -5.83 -10.10 0.04
CA ALA A 25 -7.18 -10.61 -0.16
C ALA A 25 -7.41 -11.89 0.65
N LYS A 26 -8.62 -12.41 0.61
CA LYS A 26 -8.99 -13.60 1.38
C LYS A 26 -8.12 -14.80 1.00
N ALA A 27 -7.40 -15.33 1.99
CA ALA A 27 -6.59 -16.54 1.83
C ALA A 27 -7.36 -17.77 2.27
N GLY A 28 -6.87 -18.93 1.90
CA GLY A 28 -7.39 -20.19 2.42
C GLY A 28 -7.25 -20.28 3.95
N SER A 29 -8.02 -21.15 4.55
CA SER A 29 -8.03 -21.31 6.00
C SER A 29 -6.65 -21.71 6.54
N ARG A 30 -6.15 -20.97 7.53
CA ARG A 30 -4.91 -21.30 8.22
C ARG A 30 -4.98 -22.67 8.89
N SER A 31 -6.11 -23.03 9.44
CA SER A 31 -6.31 -24.32 10.12
C SER A 31 -6.33 -25.53 9.18
N HIS A 32 -6.66 -25.31 7.91
CA HIS A 32 -6.70 -26.37 6.89
C HIS A 32 -5.44 -26.39 6.00
N TRP A 33 -4.53 -25.45 6.22
CA TRP A 33 -3.28 -25.40 5.47
C TRP A 33 -2.20 -26.24 6.18
N SER A 34 -1.59 -27.15 5.46
CA SER A 34 -0.46 -27.90 5.94
C SER A 34 0.80 -27.41 5.24
N GLY A 35 1.86 -27.15 6.01
CA GLY A 35 3.13 -26.68 5.50
C GLY A 35 3.42 -25.23 5.87
N ASP A 36 4.35 -24.62 5.14
CA ASP A 36 4.80 -23.26 5.39
C ASP A 36 3.68 -22.24 5.14
N ASP A 37 3.31 -21.46 6.15
CA ASP A 37 2.27 -20.44 6.07
C ASP A 37 2.60 -19.38 5.01
N ARG A 38 3.86 -19.14 4.73
CA ARG A 38 4.28 -18.20 3.68
C ARG A 38 3.83 -18.63 2.28
N LYS A 39 3.55 -19.91 2.09
CA LYS A 39 3.11 -20.49 0.82
C LYS A 39 1.59 -20.67 0.74
N ARG A 40 0.86 -20.28 1.78
CA ARG A 40 -0.61 -20.40 1.78
C ARG A 40 -1.20 -19.43 0.77
N PRO A 41 -1.94 -19.93 -0.25
CA PRO A 41 -2.44 -19.10 -1.34
C PRO A 41 -3.75 -18.40 -0.99
N LEU A 42 -4.17 -17.50 -1.86
CA LEU A 42 -5.52 -16.94 -1.83
C LEU A 42 -6.56 -18.03 -2.07
N SER A 43 -7.73 -17.86 -1.45
CA SER A 43 -8.92 -18.64 -1.75
C SER A 43 -9.49 -18.23 -3.13
N LYS A 44 -10.49 -18.95 -3.63
CA LYS A 44 -11.19 -18.54 -4.85
C LYS A 44 -11.76 -17.14 -4.72
N LYS A 45 -12.35 -16.81 -3.57
CA LYS A 45 -12.87 -15.48 -3.29
C LYS A 45 -11.76 -14.44 -3.32
N GLY A 46 -10.61 -14.77 -2.75
CA GLY A 46 -9.45 -13.87 -2.74
C GLY A 46 -8.88 -13.63 -4.14
N LEU A 47 -8.83 -14.66 -4.98
CA LEU A 47 -8.41 -14.52 -6.37
C LEU A 47 -9.35 -13.59 -7.14
N LYS A 48 -10.65 -13.71 -6.89
CA LYS A 48 -11.65 -12.80 -7.47
C LYS A 48 -11.45 -11.36 -6.99
N GLN A 49 -11.20 -11.16 -5.71
CA GLN A 49 -10.89 -9.84 -5.17
C GLN A 49 -9.65 -9.24 -5.84
N ALA A 50 -8.61 -10.05 -6.04
CA ALA A 50 -7.39 -9.62 -6.72
C ALA A 50 -7.69 -9.13 -8.16
N ASP A 51 -8.53 -9.84 -8.89
CA ASP A 51 -8.95 -9.43 -10.23
C ASP A 51 -9.77 -8.13 -10.18
N GLU A 52 -10.65 -7.99 -9.21
CA GLU A 52 -11.49 -6.80 -9.04
C GLU A 52 -10.71 -5.55 -8.65
N LEU A 53 -9.54 -5.70 -8.01
CA LEU A 53 -8.65 -4.58 -7.73
C LEU A 53 -8.17 -3.88 -9.01
N VAL A 54 -8.06 -4.59 -10.11
CA VAL A 54 -7.66 -4.02 -11.40
C VAL A 54 -8.61 -2.89 -11.80
N ASP A 55 -9.92 -3.15 -11.72
CA ASP A 55 -10.93 -2.15 -12.06
C ASP A 55 -11.04 -1.06 -10.99
N LEU A 56 -10.96 -1.46 -9.73
CA LEU A 56 -11.03 -0.52 -8.61
C LEU A 56 -9.92 0.54 -8.67
N PHE A 57 -8.75 0.16 -9.17
CA PHE A 57 -7.60 1.05 -9.28
C PHE A 57 -7.42 1.66 -10.66
N SER A 58 -8.37 1.48 -11.58
CA SER A 58 -8.23 1.90 -12.98
C SER A 58 -7.88 3.37 -13.17
N ASP A 59 -8.41 4.26 -12.33
CA ASP A 59 -8.18 5.70 -12.41
C ASP A 59 -7.03 6.19 -11.51
N LEU A 60 -6.36 5.28 -10.80
CA LEU A 60 -5.27 5.64 -9.89
C LEU A 60 -3.92 5.49 -10.58
N PRO A 61 -3.05 6.50 -10.48
CA PRO A 61 -1.71 6.41 -11.06
C PRO A 61 -0.84 5.49 -10.19
N ILE A 62 -0.36 4.39 -10.76
CA ILE A 62 0.50 3.45 -10.04
C ILE A 62 1.82 3.34 -10.77
N THR A 63 2.93 3.57 -10.05
CA THR A 63 4.27 3.52 -10.61
C THR A 63 5.04 2.28 -10.18
N HIS A 64 4.71 1.71 -9.01
CA HIS A 64 5.43 0.57 -8.43
C HIS A 64 4.46 -0.34 -7.68
N VAL A 65 4.77 -1.62 -7.68
CA VAL A 65 4.04 -2.62 -6.90
C VAL A 65 5.04 -3.42 -6.08
N LEU A 66 4.97 -3.26 -4.76
CA LEU A 66 5.79 -3.99 -3.80
C LEU A 66 4.90 -4.93 -2.99
N SER A 67 5.45 -6.03 -2.56
CA SER A 67 4.69 -7.03 -1.80
C SER A 67 5.54 -7.70 -0.73
N SER A 68 4.88 -8.04 0.39
CA SER A 68 5.40 -9.05 1.29
C SER A 68 5.78 -10.30 0.48
N PRO A 69 6.84 -11.02 0.87
CA PRO A 69 7.21 -12.28 0.20
C PRO A 69 6.17 -13.40 0.32
N TYR A 70 5.18 -13.25 1.17
CA TYR A 70 4.13 -14.26 1.36
C TYR A 70 3.27 -14.39 0.10
N LEU A 71 3.00 -15.61 -0.31
CA LEU A 71 2.28 -15.88 -1.56
C LEU A 71 0.94 -15.17 -1.62
N ARG A 72 0.16 -15.15 -0.54
CA ARG A 72 -1.14 -14.48 -0.52
C ARG A 72 -1.06 -12.98 -0.79
N CYS A 73 0.03 -12.34 -0.40
CA CYS A 73 0.26 -10.92 -0.68
C CYS A 73 0.66 -10.70 -2.14
N ILE A 74 1.52 -11.56 -2.67
CA ILE A 74 1.95 -11.50 -4.08
C ILE A 74 0.74 -11.72 -4.99
N GLU A 75 -0.05 -12.74 -4.72
CA GLU A 75 -1.24 -13.06 -5.53
C GLU A 75 -2.28 -11.94 -5.51
N THR A 76 -2.40 -11.22 -4.39
CA THR A 76 -3.35 -10.11 -4.28
C THR A 76 -3.10 -9.01 -5.31
N VAL A 77 -1.85 -8.71 -5.60
CA VAL A 77 -1.48 -7.58 -6.46
C VAL A 77 -0.96 -7.99 -7.84
N LYS A 78 -0.81 -9.29 -8.08
CA LYS A 78 -0.29 -9.79 -9.34
C LYS A 78 -1.15 -9.40 -10.55
N PRO A 79 -2.50 -9.53 -10.52
CA PRO A 79 -3.33 -9.06 -11.63
C PRO A 79 -3.19 -7.56 -11.89
N LEU A 80 -3.17 -6.75 -10.82
CA LEU A 80 -3.00 -5.31 -10.94
C LEU A 80 -1.66 -4.94 -11.56
N ALA A 81 -0.58 -5.54 -11.08
CA ALA A 81 0.76 -5.32 -11.63
C ALA A 81 0.80 -5.69 -13.12
N ARG A 82 0.23 -6.84 -13.48
CA ARG A 82 0.18 -7.29 -14.87
C ARG A 82 -0.60 -6.31 -15.75
N ALA A 83 -1.74 -5.81 -15.29
CA ALA A 83 -2.55 -4.85 -16.02
C ALA A 83 -1.81 -3.53 -16.25
N ARG A 84 -0.91 -3.16 -15.35
CA ARG A 84 -0.11 -1.93 -15.42
C ARG A 84 1.28 -2.15 -16.02
N ARG A 85 1.62 -3.37 -16.44
CA ARG A 85 2.93 -3.75 -16.98
C ARG A 85 4.06 -3.45 -15.99
N LEU A 86 3.80 -3.70 -14.71
CA LEU A 86 4.75 -3.53 -13.62
C LEU A 86 5.11 -4.90 -13.04
N GLU A 87 6.33 -5.00 -12.51
CA GLU A 87 6.77 -6.16 -11.76
C GLU A 87 6.30 -6.07 -10.32
N VAL A 88 5.98 -7.22 -9.72
CA VAL A 88 5.79 -7.30 -8.28
C VAL A 88 7.15 -7.49 -7.64
N VAL A 89 7.62 -6.48 -6.92
CA VAL A 89 8.91 -6.53 -6.21
C VAL A 89 8.68 -6.94 -4.77
N GLN A 90 9.25 -8.06 -4.37
CA GLN A 90 9.15 -8.55 -3.00
C GLN A 90 10.05 -7.73 -2.07
N ASN A 91 9.51 -7.36 -0.91
CA ASN A 91 10.27 -6.66 0.11
C ASN A 91 9.94 -7.23 1.50
N PRO A 92 10.92 -7.80 2.21
CA PRO A 92 10.70 -8.43 3.51
C PRO A 92 10.13 -7.49 4.58
N ILE A 93 10.31 -6.18 4.46
CA ILE A 93 9.78 -5.23 5.45
C ILE A 93 8.26 -5.16 5.46
N LEU A 94 7.60 -5.70 4.43
CA LEU A 94 6.14 -5.78 4.34
C LEU A 94 5.58 -7.07 4.93
N ALA A 95 6.40 -7.96 5.45
CA ALA A 95 5.98 -9.23 6.03
C ALA A 95 5.33 -9.06 7.41
N GLU A 96 4.56 -10.07 7.82
CA GLU A 96 4.01 -10.13 9.17
C GLU A 96 5.11 -9.90 10.22
N GLY A 97 4.76 -9.19 11.28
CA GLY A 97 5.65 -8.95 12.41
C GLY A 97 6.69 -7.85 12.21
N GLN A 98 6.74 -7.23 11.04
CA GLN A 98 7.73 -6.19 10.75
C GLN A 98 7.35 -4.80 11.26
N GLY A 99 6.14 -4.63 11.80
CA GLY A 99 5.68 -3.34 12.28
C GLY A 99 5.65 -2.29 11.16
N LEU A 100 6.00 -1.05 11.50
CA LEU A 100 5.97 0.06 10.55
C LEU A 100 7.32 0.28 9.85
N LYS A 101 8.12 -0.77 9.65
CA LYS A 101 9.35 -0.66 8.84
C LYS A 101 9.08 -0.18 7.42
N ALA A 102 7.86 -0.40 6.92
CA ALA A 102 7.43 0.09 5.62
C ALA A 102 7.58 1.62 5.49
N TYR A 103 7.61 2.36 6.59
CA TYR A 103 7.82 3.81 6.57
C TYR A 103 9.19 4.20 6.03
N GLU A 104 10.16 3.28 6.01
CA GLU A 104 11.44 3.50 5.34
C GLU A 104 11.22 3.81 3.85
N LEU A 105 10.19 3.24 3.25
CA LEU A 105 9.86 3.45 1.84
C LEU A 105 9.39 4.89 1.56
N PHE A 106 8.90 5.58 2.57
CA PHE A 106 8.46 6.98 2.43
C PHE A 106 9.63 7.93 2.09
N GLN A 107 10.86 7.50 2.35
CA GLN A 107 12.06 8.27 2.04
C GLN A 107 12.57 8.02 0.63
N ASP A 108 12.06 7.00 -0.06
CA ASP A 108 12.50 6.66 -1.41
C ASP A 108 11.77 7.52 -2.44
N LYS A 109 12.47 8.48 -2.99
CA LYS A 109 11.92 9.44 -3.96
C LYS A 109 11.50 8.81 -5.28
N LYS A 110 11.92 7.58 -5.56
CA LYS A 110 11.51 6.85 -6.76
C LYS A 110 10.09 6.33 -6.65
N LEU A 111 9.59 6.18 -5.42
CA LEU A 111 8.26 5.65 -5.15
C LEU A 111 7.25 6.79 -5.07
N GLU A 112 6.70 7.18 -6.21
CA GLU A 112 5.72 8.28 -6.28
C GLU A 112 4.29 7.81 -6.00
N HIS A 113 3.92 6.64 -6.54
CA HIS A 113 2.60 6.02 -6.39
C HIS A 113 2.79 4.52 -6.25
N ALA A 114 3.11 4.08 -5.04
CA ALA A 114 3.50 2.70 -4.79
C ALA A 114 2.41 1.90 -4.08
N VAL A 115 2.05 0.77 -4.67
CA VAL A 115 1.21 -0.24 -4.03
C VAL A 115 2.09 -1.08 -3.11
N LEU A 116 1.64 -1.25 -1.87
CA LEU A 116 2.31 -2.06 -0.86
C LEU A 116 1.35 -3.15 -0.37
N SER A 117 1.54 -4.36 -0.87
CA SER A 117 0.72 -5.51 -0.45
C SER A 117 1.29 -6.12 0.83
N THR A 118 0.49 -6.16 1.88
CA THR A 118 0.95 -6.51 3.21
C THR A 118 -0.13 -7.23 4.03
N HIS A 119 0.06 -7.29 5.33
CA HIS A 119 -0.73 -8.09 6.25
C HIS A 119 -1.57 -7.24 7.20
N GLY A 120 -2.55 -7.88 7.83
CA GLY A 120 -3.49 -7.20 8.73
C GLY A 120 -2.83 -6.52 9.92
N ASP A 121 -1.78 -7.11 10.49
CA ASP A 121 -1.05 -6.53 11.62
C ASP A 121 -0.36 -5.21 11.24
N ILE A 122 0.21 -5.14 10.04
CA ILE A 122 0.85 -3.92 9.54
C ILE A 122 -0.19 -2.83 9.31
N VAL A 123 -1.32 -3.18 8.69
CA VAL A 123 -2.39 -2.20 8.42
C VAL A 123 -3.00 -1.69 9.73
N TRP A 124 -3.17 -2.57 10.72
CA TRP A 124 -3.62 -2.17 12.05
C TRP A 124 -2.69 -1.12 12.67
N GLU A 125 -1.39 -1.40 12.69
CA GLU A 125 -0.39 -0.48 13.23
C GLU A 125 -0.33 0.83 12.44
N LEU A 126 -0.52 0.77 11.12
CA LEU A 126 -0.62 1.96 10.28
C LEU A 126 -1.76 2.86 10.75
N VAL A 127 -2.96 2.30 10.90
CA VAL A 127 -4.15 3.07 11.32
C VAL A 127 -3.94 3.67 12.71
N GLU A 128 -3.37 2.90 13.65
CA GLU A 128 -3.03 3.42 14.99
C GLU A 128 -2.08 4.61 14.90
N ASP A 129 -1.04 4.51 14.09
CA ASP A 129 -0.06 5.58 13.92
C ASP A 129 -0.67 6.82 13.26
N LEU A 130 -1.53 6.64 12.26
CA LEU A 130 -2.22 7.75 11.62
C LEU A 130 -3.12 8.51 12.59
N VAL A 131 -3.74 7.81 13.54
CA VAL A 131 -4.52 8.45 14.60
C VAL A 131 -3.61 9.21 15.57
N LYS A 132 -2.50 8.62 15.99
CA LYS A 132 -1.52 9.28 16.87
C LYS A 132 -0.96 10.55 16.26
N ARG A 133 -0.76 10.57 14.95
CA ARG A 133 -0.28 11.73 14.20
C ARG A 133 -1.38 12.74 13.88
N GLN A 134 -2.62 12.45 14.26
CA GLN A 134 -3.79 13.28 13.95
C GLN A 134 -4.06 13.40 12.44
N VAL A 135 -3.58 12.46 11.65
CA VAL A 135 -3.92 12.33 10.23
C VAL A 135 -5.34 11.79 10.09
N LEU A 136 -5.72 10.89 10.99
CA LEU A 136 -7.09 10.40 11.14
C LEU A 136 -7.64 10.87 12.48
N ALA A 137 -8.92 11.27 12.47
CA ALA A 137 -9.58 11.80 13.68
C ALA A 137 -9.78 10.74 14.77
N ARG A 138 -10.03 9.51 14.37
CA ARG A 138 -10.29 8.41 15.29
C ARG A 138 -9.92 7.07 14.66
N PHE A 139 -9.66 6.06 15.52
CA PHE A 139 -9.46 4.70 15.09
C PHE A 139 -10.79 4.09 14.63
N GLU A 140 -10.80 3.54 13.43
CA GLU A 140 -11.91 2.78 12.89
C GLU A 140 -11.38 1.43 12.39
N GLU A 141 -12.14 0.36 12.62
CA GLU A 141 -11.77 -0.98 12.17
C GLU A 141 -12.00 -1.12 10.66
N GLN A 142 -11.24 -0.37 9.87
CA GLN A 142 -11.29 -0.36 8.42
C GLN A 142 -10.01 -0.98 7.85
N PHE A 143 -9.92 -2.30 7.93
CA PHE A 143 -8.78 -3.07 7.40
C PHE A 143 -9.20 -4.47 7.00
N GLU A 144 -10.35 -4.62 6.38
CA GLU A 144 -10.80 -5.91 5.86
C GLU A 144 -9.86 -6.43 4.75
N LYS A 145 -9.87 -7.74 4.57
CA LYS A 145 -9.02 -8.39 3.55
C LYS A 145 -9.37 -7.88 2.16
N GLY A 146 -8.38 -7.43 1.43
CA GLY A 146 -8.55 -6.82 0.11
C GLY A 146 -8.80 -5.31 0.14
N SER A 147 -8.93 -4.70 1.31
CA SER A 147 -9.10 -3.26 1.44
C SER A 147 -7.79 -2.51 1.32
N THR A 148 -7.89 -1.21 1.10
CA THR A 148 -6.73 -0.34 0.87
C THR A 148 -6.79 0.91 1.73
N TRP A 149 -5.67 1.27 2.32
CA TRP A 149 -5.46 2.61 2.86
C TRP A 149 -4.56 3.39 1.91
N VAL A 150 -5.07 4.50 1.42
CA VAL A 150 -4.31 5.42 0.56
C VAL A 150 -3.70 6.48 1.43
N VAL A 151 -2.37 6.53 1.48
CA VAL A 151 -1.63 7.43 2.37
C VAL A 151 -0.80 8.38 1.55
N ASP A 152 -1.10 9.67 1.64
CA ASP A 152 -0.27 10.72 1.04
C ASP A 152 0.83 11.10 2.02
N VAL A 153 2.04 11.21 1.49
CA VAL A 153 3.26 11.44 2.26
C VAL A 153 3.97 12.69 1.74
N GLU A 154 4.30 13.60 2.63
CA GLU A 154 5.13 14.76 2.35
C GLU A 154 6.35 14.74 3.26
N LYS A 155 7.54 14.96 2.70
CA LYS A 155 8.80 14.97 3.47
C LYS A 155 8.98 13.73 4.36
N GLY A 156 8.56 12.57 3.83
CA GLY A 156 8.71 11.30 4.54
C GLY A 156 7.68 11.05 5.64
N SER A 157 6.68 11.90 5.80
CA SER A 157 5.65 11.74 6.83
C SER A 157 4.24 11.71 6.26
N PRO A 158 3.36 10.85 6.78
CA PRO A 158 1.95 10.83 6.36
C PRO A 158 1.26 12.16 6.65
N VAL A 159 0.50 12.68 5.67
CA VAL A 159 -0.24 13.93 5.81
C VAL A 159 -1.74 13.78 5.56
N ARG A 160 -2.13 12.79 4.77
CA ARG A 160 -3.54 12.47 4.50
C ARG A 160 -3.70 10.98 4.33
N ALA A 161 -4.87 10.48 4.68
CA ALA A 161 -5.19 9.08 4.46
C ALA A 161 -6.69 8.91 4.17
N ARG A 162 -7.01 7.97 3.31
CA ARG A 162 -8.39 7.58 3.03
C ARG A 162 -8.49 6.08 2.82
N TYR A 163 -9.65 5.54 3.11
CA TYR A 163 -9.93 4.12 3.03
C TYR A 163 -10.71 3.78 1.77
N ILE A 164 -10.30 2.73 1.09
CA ILE A 164 -11.03 2.12 -0.02
C ILE A 164 -11.46 0.73 0.43
N PRO A 165 -12.77 0.47 0.57
CA PRO A 165 -13.26 -0.85 0.95
C PRO A 165 -12.82 -1.93 -0.03
N ALA A 166 -12.80 -3.18 0.44
CA ALA A 166 -12.51 -4.33 -0.41
C ALA A 166 -13.57 -4.48 -1.50
N PRO A 167 -13.15 -4.91 -2.68
CA PRO A 167 -14.08 -5.22 -3.76
C PRO A 167 -14.94 -6.44 -3.45
#